data_c2125354d344f9ce0723b9b0e573b060
#
_entry.id   c2125354d344f9ce0723b9b0e573b060
#
_cell.length_a   1.000
_cell.length_b   1.000
_cell.length_c   1.000
_cell.angle_alpha   90.00
_cell.angle_beta   90.00
_cell.angle_gamma   90.00
#
_symmetry.space_group_name_H-M   'P 1'
#
loop_
_entity.id
_entity.type
_entity.pdbx_description
1 polymer ?
#
loop_
_entity_poly.entity_id
_entity_poly.type
_entity_poly.pdbx_seq_one_letter_code
_entity_poly.pdbx_strand_id
1 'polypeptide(L)' 'MDAEAAKMLGAGLAVGLGMLGPGIGIGMLGAGALNAIGRNPEARGPILTNMILAIAFAEALGIYTLIVAVILALVV' A
#
# COMPACT_ATOMS: atom_id res chain seq x y z
N MET A 1 -0.93 -19.14 -23.69
CA MET A 1 -1.75 -18.11 -23.04
C MET A 1 -2.19 -17.10 -24.10
N ASP A 2 -3.48 -16.90 -24.24
CA ASP A 2 -3.97 -15.92 -25.19
C ASP A 2 -3.91 -14.49 -24.61
N ALA A 3 -4.29 -13.51 -25.41
CA ALA A 3 -4.20 -12.11 -24.99
C ALA A 3 -5.11 -11.80 -23.78
N GLU A 4 -6.29 -12.42 -23.72
CA GLU A 4 -7.20 -12.22 -22.61
C GLU A 4 -6.64 -12.78 -21.31
N ALA A 5 -6.10 -13.98 -21.36
CA ALA A 5 -5.47 -14.60 -20.20
C ALA A 5 -4.24 -13.80 -19.75
N ALA A 6 -3.45 -13.28 -20.70
CA ALA A 6 -2.28 -12.48 -20.40
C ALA A 6 -2.67 -11.17 -19.69
N LYS A 7 -3.75 -10.52 -20.11
CA LYS A 7 -4.25 -9.30 -19.46
C LYS A 7 -4.68 -9.58 -18.02
N MET A 8 -5.39 -10.67 -17.80
CA MET A 8 -5.86 -11.03 -16.47
C MET A 8 -4.68 -11.35 -15.55
N LEU A 9 -3.70 -12.08 -16.05
CA LEU A 9 -2.50 -12.37 -15.28
C LEU A 9 -1.72 -11.10 -14.98
N GLY A 10 -1.56 -10.23 -15.99
CA GLY A 10 -0.89 -8.95 -15.83
C GLY A 10 -1.56 -8.08 -14.78
N ALA A 11 -2.90 -7.99 -14.80
CA ALA A 11 -3.66 -7.25 -13.81
C ALA A 11 -3.45 -7.80 -12.39
N GLY A 12 -3.50 -9.12 -12.26
CA GLY A 12 -3.26 -9.79 -10.98
C GLY A 12 -1.86 -9.55 -10.44
N LEU A 13 -0.85 -9.64 -11.31
CA LEU A 13 0.53 -9.37 -10.91
C LEU A 13 0.75 -7.90 -10.56
N ALA A 14 0.15 -6.98 -11.32
CA ALA A 14 0.28 -5.55 -11.07
C ALA A 14 -0.21 -5.19 -9.66
N VAL A 15 -1.42 -5.60 -9.31
CA VAL A 15 -1.97 -5.27 -7.99
C VAL A 15 -1.36 -6.15 -6.90
N GLY A 16 -1.12 -7.42 -7.17
CA GLY A 16 -0.56 -8.34 -6.18
C GLY A 16 0.84 -7.95 -5.75
N LEU A 17 1.75 -7.77 -6.71
CA LEU A 17 3.11 -7.33 -6.42
C LEU A 17 3.16 -5.85 -6.06
N GLY A 18 2.32 -5.03 -6.69
CA GLY A 18 2.28 -3.60 -6.43
C GLY A 18 1.81 -3.25 -5.02
N MET A 19 0.95 -4.07 -4.42
CA MET A 19 0.48 -3.87 -3.04
C MET A 19 1.46 -4.40 -2.01
N LEU A 20 2.41 -5.22 -2.41
CA LEU A 20 3.37 -5.84 -1.50
C LEU A 20 4.22 -4.78 -0.79
N GLY A 21 4.76 -3.82 -1.55
CA GLY A 21 5.57 -2.73 -1.00
C GLY A 21 4.80 -1.86 -0.01
N PRO A 22 3.68 -1.25 -0.43
CA PRO A 22 2.84 -0.48 0.49
C PRO A 22 2.36 -1.27 1.70
N GLY A 23 1.99 -2.55 1.51
CA GLY A 23 1.55 -3.40 2.61
C GLY A 23 2.63 -3.59 3.66
N ILE A 24 3.84 -3.94 3.23
CA ILE A 24 4.99 -4.09 4.13
C ILE A 24 5.34 -2.74 4.76
N GLY A 25 5.37 -1.68 3.96
CA GLY A 25 5.70 -0.34 4.43
C GLY A 25 4.74 0.14 5.51
N ILE A 26 3.44 -0.04 5.30
CA ILE A 26 2.41 0.33 6.28
C ILE A 26 2.57 -0.49 7.57
N GLY A 27 2.86 -1.78 7.44
CA GLY A 27 3.14 -2.62 8.59
C GLY A 27 4.32 -2.13 9.40
N MET A 28 5.40 -1.73 8.74
CA MET A 28 6.59 -1.18 9.39
C MET A 28 6.31 0.17 10.04
N LEU A 29 5.59 1.04 9.35
CA LEU A 29 5.18 2.34 9.91
C LEU A 29 4.33 2.17 11.15
N GLY A 30 3.34 1.27 11.09
CA GLY A 30 2.46 0.99 12.21
C GLY A 30 3.22 0.43 13.40
N ALA A 31 4.07 -0.55 13.17
CA ALA A 31 4.88 -1.15 14.22
C ALA A 31 5.80 -0.12 14.89
N GLY A 32 6.48 0.71 14.08
CA GLY A 32 7.35 1.76 14.59
C GLY A 32 6.60 2.78 15.42
N ALA A 33 5.47 3.26 14.92
CA ALA A 33 4.66 4.25 15.62
C ALA A 33 4.09 3.72 16.93
N LEU A 34 3.54 2.50 16.91
CA LEU A 34 2.97 1.90 18.11
C LEU A 34 4.05 1.62 19.17
N ASN A 35 5.22 1.18 18.76
CA ASN A 35 6.35 1.01 19.67
C ASN A 35 6.77 2.34 20.29
N ALA A 36 6.83 3.40 19.49
CA ALA A 36 7.19 4.73 19.97
C ALA A 36 6.16 5.27 20.98
N ILE A 37 4.87 5.07 20.71
CA ILE A 37 3.80 5.46 21.64
C ILE A 37 3.90 4.65 22.93
N GLY A 38 4.19 3.36 22.83
CA GLY A 38 4.36 2.50 23.99
C GLY A 38 5.50 2.94 24.90
N ARG A 39 6.59 3.46 24.33
CA ARG A 39 7.72 3.97 25.09
C ARG A 39 7.51 5.37 25.62
N ASN A 40 6.74 6.17 24.92
CA ASN A 40 6.49 7.57 25.26
C ASN A 40 5.04 7.93 24.97
N PRO A 41 4.10 7.54 25.85
CA PRO A 41 2.68 7.82 25.63
C PRO A 41 2.36 9.30 25.49
N GLU A 42 3.19 10.18 26.06
CA GLU A 42 2.99 11.64 26.00
C GLU A 42 3.16 12.17 24.57
N ALA A 43 3.93 11.46 23.74
CA ALA A 43 4.14 11.85 22.35
C ALA A 43 3.10 11.28 21.38
N ARG A 44 2.01 10.71 21.89
CA ARG A 44 0.99 10.03 21.07
C ARG A 44 0.43 10.91 19.97
N GLY A 45 0.13 12.16 20.28
CA GLY A 45 -0.49 13.07 19.30
C GLY A 45 0.36 13.27 18.06
N PRO A 46 1.60 13.77 18.18
CA PRO A 46 2.49 13.94 17.03
C PRO A 46 2.79 12.62 16.30
N ILE A 47 2.97 11.52 17.03
CA ILE A 47 3.26 10.22 16.44
C ILE A 47 2.09 9.74 15.59
N LEU A 48 0.85 9.83 16.11
CA LEU A 48 -0.33 9.43 15.35
C LEU A 48 -0.52 10.26 14.10
N THR A 49 -0.34 11.57 14.19
CA THR A 49 -0.49 12.47 13.05
C THR A 49 0.50 12.10 11.94
N ASN A 50 1.76 11.93 12.29
CA ASN A 50 2.79 11.58 11.31
C ASN A 50 2.59 10.16 10.77
N MET A 51 2.15 9.23 11.60
CA MET A 51 1.84 7.87 11.16
C MET A 51 0.73 7.86 10.12
N ILE A 52 -0.38 8.55 10.40
CA ILE A 52 -1.53 8.61 9.49
C ILE A 52 -1.10 9.22 8.16
N LEU A 53 -0.33 10.30 8.20
CA LEU A 53 0.15 10.96 6.99
C LEU A 53 1.05 10.01 6.18
N ALA A 54 1.99 9.34 6.83
CA ALA A 54 2.90 8.41 6.15
C ALA A 54 2.14 7.21 5.57
N ILE A 55 1.17 6.67 6.29
CA ILE A 55 0.34 5.57 5.81
C ILE A 55 -0.49 6.00 4.60
N ALA A 56 -1.03 7.22 4.63
CA ALA A 56 -1.80 7.74 3.50
C ALA A 56 -0.95 7.82 2.23
N PHE A 57 0.29 8.27 2.33
CA PHE A 57 1.20 8.30 1.18
C PHE A 57 1.54 6.89 0.70
N ALA A 58 1.80 5.96 1.61
CA ALA A 58 2.09 4.57 1.24
C ALA A 58 0.88 3.93 0.55
N GLU A 59 -0.32 4.15 1.07
CA GLU A 59 -1.55 3.62 0.48
C GLU A 59 -1.81 4.20 -0.91
N ALA A 60 -1.44 5.45 -1.15
CA ALA A 60 -1.58 6.08 -2.46
C ALA A 60 -0.81 5.30 -3.54
N LEU A 61 0.37 4.78 -3.21
CA LEU A 61 1.14 3.95 -4.14
C LEU A 61 0.39 2.65 -4.46
N GLY A 62 -0.25 2.05 -3.47
CA GLY A 62 -1.08 0.86 -3.68
C GLY A 62 -2.28 1.16 -4.58
N ILE A 63 -2.91 2.31 -4.41
CA ILE A 63 -4.03 2.73 -5.25
C ILE A 63 -3.57 2.91 -6.70
N TYR A 64 -2.39 3.45 -6.94
CA TYR A 64 -1.85 3.56 -8.29
C TYR A 64 -1.70 2.18 -8.94
N THR A 65 -1.26 1.17 -8.21
CA THR A 65 -1.14 -0.18 -8.77
C THR A 65 -2.51 -0.79 -9.07
N LEU A 66 -3.51 -0.47 -8.26
CA LEU A 66 -4.88 -0.88 -8.52
C LEU A 66 -5.39 -0.26 -9.83
N ILE A 67 -5.11 1.02 -10.06
CA ILE A 67 -5.48 1.70 -11.30
C ILE A 67 -4.83 1.02 -12.50
N VAL A 68 -3.55 0.68 -12.41
CA VAL A 68 -2.86 -0.05 -13.49
C VAL A 68 -3.53 -1.40 -13.73
N ALA A 69 -3.88 -2.13 -12.68
CA ALA A 69 -4.55 -3.41 -12.82
C ALA A 69 -5.90 -3.28 -13.51
N VAL A 70 -6.68 -2.25 -13.18
CA VAL A 70 -7.98 -1.98 -13.81
C VAL A 70 -7.79 -1.65 -15.30
N ILE A 71 -6.79 -0.84 -15.62
CA ILE A 71 -6.48 -0.51 -17.01
C ILE A 71 -6.15 -1.77 -17.81
N LEU A 72 -5.30 -2.62 -17.26
CA LEU A 72 -4.91 -3.87 -17.92
C LEU A 72 -6.09 -4.83 -18.09
N ALA A 73 -6.96 -4.91 -17.09
CA ALA A 73 -8.08 -5.85 -17.12
C ALA A 73 -9.23 -5.39 -18.01
N LEU A 74 -9.53 -4.08 -18.02
CA LEU A 74 -10.77 -3.57 -18.62
C LEU A 74 -10.56 -2.65 -19.82
N VAL A 75 -9.43 -1.98 -19.92
CA VAL A 75 -9.20 -0.97 -20.96
C VAL A 75 -8.35 -1.54 -22.10
N VAL A 76 -7.26 -2.20 -21.79
CA VAL A 76 -6.39 -2.81 -22.80
C VAL A 76 -6.96 -4.14 -23.26
#